data_e1e5982c87ed5da9504deff8f2652211
#
_entry.id   e1e5982c87ed5da9504deff8f2652211
#
_cell.length_a   1.000
_cell.length_b   1.000
_cell.length_c   1.000
_cell.angle_alpha   90.00
_cell.angle_beta   90.00
_cell.angle_gamma   90.00
#
_symmetry.space_group_name_H-M   'P 1'
#
loop_
_entity.id
_entity.type
_entity.pdbx_description
1 polymer ?
#
loop_
_entity_poly.entity_id
_entity_poly.type
_entity_poly.pdbx_seq_one_letter_code
_entity_poly.pdbx_strand_id
1 'polypeptide(L)'
;AQEYIRQYANCLRATLQEHPNTVILLMTHPISTPEQLSLLAGVLASLAHSGFTPTTDTLALITSVSVYTTGFVAAEVVPPAGTTDDAKPGSAAPAAAPTSAAPSEGADDAVVQDLTAVSTMLTPADAAALQPLIGEVLAGKWDFSAQFERGLEAILRGW
;
A
#
# COMPACT_ATOMS: atom_id res chain seq x y z
N ALA A 1 -20.53 -11.12 2.46
CA ALA A 1 -19.88 -10.29 3.48
C ALA A 1 -18.40 -10.09 3.16
N GLN A 2 -17.58 -11.12 3.19
CA GLN A 2 -16.14 -11.04 2.88
C GLN A 2 -15.86 -10.48 1.48
N GLU A 3 -16.69 -10.82 0.49
CA GLU A 3 -16.57 -10.32 -0.88
C GLU A 3 -16.72 -8.81 -0.95
N TYR A 4 -17.63 -8.22 -0.19
CA TYR A 4 -17.79 -6.77 -0.12
C TYR A 4 -16.53 -6.09 0.45
N ILE A 5 -15.96 -6.64 1.51
CA ILE A 5 -14.71 -6.11 2.10
C ILE A 5 -13.54 -6.24 1.11
N ARG A 6 -13.48 -7.33 0.36
CA ARG A 6 -12.47 -7.51 -0.70
C ARG A 6 -12.63 -6.45 -1.80
N GLN A 7 -13.84 -6.22 -2.27
CA GLN A 7 -14.11 -5.16 -3.25
C GLN A 7 -13.76 -3.77 -2.71
N TYR A 8 -14.10 -3.50 -1.44
CA TYR A 8 -13.71 -2.25 -0.78
C TYR A 8 -12.18 -2.07 -0.75
N ALA A 9 -11.43 -3.09 -0.35
CA ALA A 9 -9.97 -3.05 -0.29
C ALA A 9 -9.36 -2.80 -1.68
N ASN A 10 -9.84 -3.49 -2.70
CA ASN A 10 -9.36 -3.35 -4.08
C ASN A 10 -9.70 -1.98 -4.67
N CYS A 11 -10.90 -1.46 -4.41
CA CYS A 11 -11.29 -0.11 -4.81
C CYS A 11 -10.42 0.95 -4.11
N LEU A 12 -10.21 0.82 -2.81
CA LEU A 12 -9.36 1.72 -2.05
C LEU A 12 -7.92 1.69 -2.59
N ARG A 13 -7.35 0.50 -2.84
CA ARG A 13 -6.01 0.35 -3.40
C ARG A 13 -5.89 1.07 -4.75
N ALA A 14 -6.81 0.81 -5.68
CA ALA A 14 -6.82 1.44 -7.00
C ALA A 14 -6.88 2.97 -6.89
N THR A 15 -7.78 3.49 -6.07
CA THR A 15 -7.91 4.94 -5.86
C THR A 15 -6.64 5.57 -5.28
N LEU A 16 -5.99 4.89 -4.32
CA LEU A 16 -4.75 5.39 -3.73
C LEU A 16 -3.56 5.32 -4.69
N GLN A 17 -3.51 4.32 -5.58
CA GLN A 17 -2.50 4.24 -6.63
C GLN A 17 -2.67 5.36 -7.67
N GLU A 18 -3.91 5.75 -7.99
CA GLU A 18 -4.20 6.90 -8.86
C GLU A 18 -3.84 8.24 -8.21
N HIS A 19 -3.87 8.29 -6.87
CA HIS A 19 -3.64 9.52 -6.09
C HIS A 19 -2.56 9.32 -5.01
N PRO A 20 -1.31 9.06 -5.37
CA PRO A 20 -0.25 8.67 -4.42
C PRO A 20 0.02 9.72 -3.34
N ASN A 21 -0.15 11.01 -3.62
CA ASN A 21 0.01 12.08 -2.63
C ASN A 21 -1.02 12.01 -1.50
N THR A 22 -2.16 11.36 -1.72
CA THR A 22 -3.22 11.19 -0.72
C THR A 22 -2.82 10.14 0.32
N VAL A 23 -1.97 9.19 -0.03
CA VAL A 23 -1.51 8.12 0.87
C VAL A 23 -0.85 8.70 2.12
N ILE A 24 0.07 9.64 1.95
CA ILE A 24 0.77 10.31 3.06
C ILE A 24 -0.22 11.07 3.95
N LEU A 25 -1.19 11.75 3.35
CA LEU A 25 -2.22 12.47 4.10
C LEU A 25 -3.08 11.53 4.95
N LEU A 26 -3.49 10.39 4.40
CA LEU A 26 -4.26 9.38 5.13
C LEU A 26 -3.47 8.74 6.27
N MET A 27 -2.16 8.56 6.10
CA MET A 27 -1.30 7.97 7.13
C MET A 27 -1.02 8.95 8.29
N THR A 28 -1.01 10.26 8.03
CA THR A 28 -0.61 11.29 9.01
C THR A 28 -1.80 12.01 9.65
N HIS A 29 -2.97 11.95 9.05
CA HIS A 29 -4.16 12.65 9.53
C HIS A 29 -5.27 11.65 9.87
N PRO A 30 -5.57 11.44 11.15
CA PRO A 30 -6.70 10.61 11.54
C PRO A 30 -8.02 11.21 11.03
N ILE A 31 -9.03 10.35 10.86
CA ILE A 31 -10.38 10.76 10.48
C ILE A 31 -10.90 11.76 11.53
N SER A 32 -10.98 13.02 11.13
CA SER A 32 -11.35 14.11 12.05
C SER A 32 -12.27 15.16 11.42
N THR A 33 -12.63 15.01 10.15
CA THR A 33 -13.55 15.95 9.50
C THR A 33 -14.96 15.39 9.36
N PRO A 34 -16.00 16.25 9.38
CA PRO A 34 -17.38 15.81 9.16
C PRO A 34 -17.58 15.04 7.85
N GLU A 35 -16.86 15.41 6.79
CA GLU A 35 -16.92 14.77 5.48
C GLU A 35 -16.37 13.34 5.55
N GLN A 36 -15.28 13.11 6.27
CA GLN A 36 -14.69 11.80 6.48
C GLN A 36 -15.61 10.90 7.32
N LEU A 37 -16.26 11.45 8.34
CA LEU A 37 -17.28 10.73 9.12
C LEU A 37 -18.50 10.38 8.28
N SER A 38 -18.92 11.26 7.37
CA SER A 38 -20.01 11.00 6.42
C SER A 38 -19.65 9.86 5.46
N LEU A 39 -18.40 9.81 4.99
CA LEU A 39 -17.89 8.72 4.16
C LEU A 39 -17.92 7.39 4.91
N LEU A 40 -17.44 7.38 6.16
CA LEU A 40 -17.49 6.19 7.02
C LEU A 40 -18.93 5.73 7.27
N ALA A 41 -19.85 6.66 7.53
CA ALA A 41 -21.27 6.35 7.68
C ALA A 41 -21.85 5.71 6.40
N GLY A 42 -21.46 6.20 5.21
CA GLY A 42 -21.85 5.62 3.93
C GLY A 42 -21.33 4.19 3.75
N VAL A 43 -20.10 3.92 4.12
CA VAL A 43 -19.52 2.55 4.09
C VAL A 43 -20.27 1.63 5.04
N LEU A 44 -20.54 2.07 6.27
CA LEU A 44 -21.29 1.29 7.26
C LEU A 44 -22.73 1.01 6.80
N ALA A 45 -23.39 1.99 6.18
CA ALA A 45 -24.72 1.80 5.60
C ALA A 45 -24.72 0.78 4.47
N SER A 46 -23.72 0.83 3.57
CA SER A 46 -23.56 -0.14 2.49
C SER A 46 -23.30 -1.55 3.01
N LEU A 47 -22.51 -1.68 4.07
CA LEU A 47 -22.28 -2.95 4.75
C LEU A 47 -23.58 -3.50 5.37
N ALA A 48 -24.36 -2.65 6.02
CA ALA A 48 -25.66 -3.05 6.59
C ALA A 48 -26.62 -3.56 5.50
N HIS A 49 -26.67 -2.92 4.33
CA HIS A 49 -27.46 -3.40 3.18
C HIS A 49 -26.93 -4.75 2.64
N SER A 50 -25.64 -5.04 2.79
CA SER A 50 -25.04 -6.31 2.40
C SER A 50 -25.19 -7.42 3.45
N GLY A 51 -26.00 -7.18 4.50
CA GLY A 51 -26.26 -8.15 5.57
C GLY A 51 -25.24 -8.14 6.72
N PHE A 52 -24.37 -7.17 6.77
CA PHE A 52 -23.51 -6.95 7.93
C PHE A 52 -24.25 -6.21 9.03
N THR A 53 -24.13 -6.68 10.26
CA THR A 53 -24.54 -5.89 11.42
C THR A 53 -23.40 -4.96 11.79
N PRO A 54 -23.59 -3.62 11.82
CA PRO A 54 -22.56 -2.68 12.26
C PRO A 54 -22.29 -2.89 13.75
N THR A 55 -21.17 -3.55 14.04
CA THR A 55 -20.66 -3.79 15.39
C THR A 55 -19.28 -3.16 15.52
N THR A 56 -18.77 -3.11 16.76
CA THR A 56 -17.37 -2.72 17.00
C THR A 56 -16.39 -3.62 16.27
N ASP A 57 -16.72 -4.92 16.12
CA ASP A 57 -15.90 -5.87 15.40
C ASP A 57 -15.89 -5.54 13.90
N THR A 58 -17.06 -5.26 13.31
CA THR A 58 -17.15 -4.82 11.91
C THR A 58 -16.32 -3.56 11.67
N LEU A 59 -16.36 -2.60 12.60
CA LEU A 59 -15.54 -1.40 12.50
C LEU A 59 -14.05 -1.73 12.60
N ALA A 60 -13.66 -2.63 13.50
CA ALA A 60 -12.29 -3.08 13.64
C ALA A 60 -11.79 -3.78 12.37
N LEU A 61 -12.63 -4.61 11.73
CA LEU A 61 -12.29 -5.24 10.43
C LEU A 61 -12.06 -4.20 9.34
N ILE A 62 -12.99 -3.24 9.17
CA ILE A 62 -12.86 -2.19 8.16
C ILE A 62 -11.59 -1.38 8.41
N THR A 63 -11.34 -1.00 9.68
CA THR A 63 -10.14 -0.26 10.05
C THR A 63 -8.87 -1.05 9.72
N SER A 64 -8.82 -2.34 10.08
CA SER A 64 -7.68 -3.21 9.79
C SER A 64 -7.40 -3.32 8.29
N VAL A 65 -8.45 -3.53 7.50
CA VAL A 65 -8.34 -3.61 6.03
C VAL A 65 -7.91 -2.27 5.44
N SER A 66 -8.44 -1.15 5.94
CA SER A 66 -8.06 0.18 5.47
C SER A 66 -6.60 0.50 5.78
N VAL A 67 -6.15 0.22 7.00
CA VAL A 67 -4.75 0.42 7.42
C VAL A 67 -3.81 -0.47 6.62
N TYR A 68 -4.17 -1.75 6.44
CA TYR A 68 -3.42 -2.68 5.62
C TYR A 68 -3.28 -2.16 4.18
N THR A 69 -4.39 -1.79 3.55
CA THR A 69 -4.42 -1.32 2.17
C THR A 69 -3.60 -0.05 2.00
N THR A 70 -3.79 0.94 2.88
CA THR A 70 -3.06 2.21 2.81
C THR A 70 -1.56 2.01 3.02
N GLY A 71 -1.16 1.21 4.01
CA GLY A 71 0.25 0.89 4.28
C GLY A 71 0.89 0.11 3.14
N PHE A 72 0.14 -0.81 2.52
CA PHE A 72 0.62 -1.58 1.38
C PHE A 72 0.86 -0.69 0.16
N VAL A 73 -0.11 0.18 -0.17
CA VAL A 73 0.05 1.15 -1.27
C VAL A 73 1.18 2.13 -1.00
N ALA A 74 1.38 2.54 0.26
CA ALA A 74 2.53 3.37 0.61
C ALA A 74 3.87 2.71 0.22
N ALA A 75 4.00 1.40 0.43
CA ALA A 75 5.19 0.65 0.03
C ALA A 75 5.32 0.52 -1.50
N GLU A 76 4.21 0.56 -2.24
CA GLU A 76 4.23 0.49 -3.71
C GLU A 76 4.59 1.83 -4.36
N VAL A 77 4.12 2.96 -3.80
CA VAL A 77 4.16 4.27 -4.49
C VAL A 77 5.13 5.27 -3.89
N VAL A 78 5.56 5.07 -2.64
CA VAL A 78 6.52 5.97 -1.98
C VAL A 78 7.93 5.47 -2.24
N PRO A 79 8.79 6.26 -2.93
CA PRO A 79 10.17 5.87 -3.13
C PRO A 79 10.89 5.67 -1.79
N PRO A 80 11.80 4.69 -1.68
CA PRO A 80 12.59 4.50 -0.47
C PRO A 80 13.38 5.78 -0.13
N ALA A 81 13.51 6.06 1.17
CA ALA A 81 14.24 7.23 1.63
C ALA A 81 15.72 7.15 1.16
N GLY A 82 16.14 8.10 0.35
CA GLY A 82 17.51 8.15 -0.20
C GLY A 82 17.61 8.07 -1.72
N THR A 83 16.49 7.83 -2.42
CA THR A 83 16.43 7.85 -3.89
C THR A 83 16.11 9.24 -4.47
N THR A 84 15.99 10.27 -3.63
CA THR A 84 15.94 11.64 -4.13
C THR A 84 17.33 11.96 -4.66
N ASP A 85 17.45 12.03 -5.99
CA ASP A 85 18.57 12.66 -6.66
C ASP A 85 19.02 13.89 -5.88
N ASP A 86 20.33 14.07 -5.74
CA ASP A 86 20.99 15.23 -5.15
C ASP A 86 20.39 16.54 -5.73
N ALA A 87 19.23 16.92 -5.24
CA ALA A 87 18.65 18.22 -5.52
C ALA A 87 19.48 19.26 -4.79
N LYS A 88 20.45 19.80 -5.51
CA LYS A 88 21.23 20.99 -5.19
C LYS A 88 20.33 22.00 -4.47
N PRO A 89 20.70 22.44 -3.25
CA PRO A 89 19.87 23.43 -2.54
C PRO A 89 19.88 24.74 -3.35
N GLY A 90 18.75 25.10 -3.95
CA GLY A 90 18.62 26.38 -4.63
C GLY A 90 17.76 26.45 -5.89
N SER A 91 17.09 25.40 -6.33
CA SER A 91 16.17 25.48 -7.47
C SER A 91 14.73 25.21 -7.03
N ALA A 92 14.01 26.29 -6.71
CA ALA A 92 12.56 26.26 -6.66
C ALA A 92 12.02 26.22 -8.11
N ALA A 93 11.82 25.02 -8.63
CA ALA A 93 11.05 24.82 -9.85
C ALA A 93 9.58 24.53 -9.49
N PRO A 94 8.60 25.11 -10.24
CA PRO A 94 7.19 24.88 -9.96
C PRO A 94 6.84 23.40 -10.14
N ALA A 95 6.02 22.90 -9.23
CA ALA A 95 5.52 21.53 -9.24
C ALA A 95 4.95 21.18 -10.63
N ALA A 96 5.67 20.34 -11.36
CA ALA A 96 5.14 19.71 -12.55
C ALA A 96 4.01 18.76 -12.11
N ALA A 97 2.85 18.89 -12.73
CA ALA A 97 1.72 18.00 -12.51
C ALA A 97 2.18 16.53 -12.72
N PRO A 98 1.74 15.60 -11.87
CA PRO A 98 2.09 14.20 -12.04
C PRO A 98 1.50 13.72 -13.36
N THR A 99 2.37 13.37 -14.28
CA THR A 99 1.99 12.58 -15.46
C THR A 99 1.41 11.28 -14.93
N SER A 100 0.20 10.95 -15.35
CA SER A 100 -0.50 9.69 -15.05
C SER A 100 0.46 8.52 -15.27
N ALA A 101 1.04 8.01 -14.21
CA ALA A 101 1.82 6.79 -14.24
C ALA A 101 0.83 5.63 -14.24
N ALA A 102 0.96 4.77 -15.23
CA ALA A 102 0.25 3.49 -15.28
C ALA A 102 0.58 2.66 -14.03
N PRO A 103 -0.39 1.93 -13.47
CA PRO A 103 -0.20 1.23 -12.20
C PRO A 103 0.78 0.06 -12.34
N SER A 104 1.65 -0.07 -11.37
CA SER A 104 2.36 -1.27 -10.89
C SER A 104 3.51 -1.90 -11.67
N GLU A 105 3.71 -1.69 -12.95
CA GLU A 105 4.84 -2.34 -13.65
C GLU A 105 6.23 -1.88 -13.17
N GLY A 106 6.35 -0.68 -12.61
CA GLY A 106 7.62 -0.13 -12.12
C GLY A 106 7.96 -0.46 -10.65
N ALA A 107 6.98 -0.85 -9.83
CA ALA A 107 7.18 -1.07 -8.40
C ALA A 107 7.94 -2.38 -8.12
N ASP A 108 7.63 -3.43 -8.86
CA ASP A 108 8.32 -4.73 -8.75
C ASP A 108 9.77 -4.61 -9.22
N ASP A 109 10.02 -3.87 -10.31
CA ASP A 109 11.36 -3.59 -10.81
C ASP A 109 12.19 -2.76 -9.82
N ALA A 110 11.59 -1.79 -9.15
CA ALA A 110 12.24 -0.99 -8.12
C ALA A 110 12.70 -1.85 -6.94
N VAL A 111 11.87 -2.80 -6.47
CA VAL A 111 12.25 -3.75 -5.41
C VAL A 111 13.46 -4.60 -5.84
N VAL A 112 13.48 -5.06 -7.07
CA VAL A 112 14.60 -5.85 -7.61
C VAL A 112 15.89 -5.03 -7.65
N GLN A 113 15.80 -3.76 -8.10
CA GLN A 113 16.96 -2.85 -8.16
C GLN A 113 17.47 -2.52 -6.76
N ASP A 114 16.60 -2.21 -5.81
CA ASP A 114 16.96 -1.89 -4.43
C ASP A 114 17.61 -3.09 -3.74
N LEU A 115 17.06 -4.29 -3.89
CA LEU A 115 17.65 -5.51 -3.34
C LEU A 115 19.02 -5.81 -3.93
N THR A 116 19.22 -5.54 -5.22
CA THR A 116 20.51 -5.72 -5.88
C THR A 116 21.53 -4.73 -5.33
N ALA A 117 21.16 -3.47 -5.16
CA ALA A 117 22.04 -2.44 -4.59
C ALA A 117 22.39 -2.74 -3.13
N VAL A 118 21.41 -3.09 -2.29
CA VAL A 118 21.60 -3.41 -0.87
C VAL A 118 22.42 -4.68 -0.69
N SER A 119 22.25 -5.68 -1.56
CA SER A 119 22.99 -6.95 -1.46
C SER A 119 24.51 -6.77 -1.53
N THR A 120 24.97 -5.72 -2.19
CA THR A 120 26.41 -5.39 -2.28
C THR A 120 26.97 -4.78 -0.98
N MET A 121 26.11 -4.30 -0.08
CA MET A 121 26.46 -3.69 1.20
C MET A 121 26.36 -4.66 2.39
N LEU A 122 25.81 -5.85 2.17
CA LEU A 122 25.62 -6.85 3.22
C LEU A 122 26.93 -7.52 3.61
N THR A 123 27.05 -7.90 4.89
CA THR A 123 28.12 -8.80 5.31
C THR A 123 27.93 -10.18 4.67
N PRO A 124 29.01 -10.98 4.51
CA PRO A 124 28.87 -12.33 3.94
C PRO A 124 27.89 -13.23 4.69
N ALA A 125 27.76 -13.07 6.01
CA ALA A 125 26.82 -13.82 6.83
C ALA A 125 25.37 -13.42 6.56
N ASP A 126 25.11 -12.10 6.48
CA ASP A 126 23.77 -11.58 6.18
C ASP A 126 23.34 -11.92 4.74
N ALA A 127 24.27 -11.81 3.80
CA ALA A 127 24.05 -12.20 2.41
C ALA A 127 23.67 -13.67 2.30
N ALA A 128 24.37 -14.57 3.01
CA ALA A 128 24.05 -16.00 3.02
C ALA A 128 22.65 -16.28 3.61
N ALA A 129 22.26 -15.57 4.67
CA ALA A 129 20.94 -15.71 5.28
C ALA A 129 19.81 -15.23 4.38
N LEU A 130 20.02 -14.16 3.62
CA LEU A 130 19.04 -13.56 2.73
C LEU A 130 19.02 -14.13 1.31
N GLN A 131 20.06 -14.88 0.94
CA GLN A 131 20.22 -15.41 -0.42
C GLN A 131 18.99 -16.17 -0.95
N PRO A 132 18.30 -17.03 -0.18
CA PRO A 132 17.12 -17.72 -0.68
C PRO A 132 15.99 -16.75 -1.05
N LEU A 133 15.77 -15.70 -0.22
CA LEU A 133 14.76 -14.68 -0.46
C LEU A 133 15.13 -13.81 -1.67
N ILE A 134 16.37 -13.34 -1.72
CA ILE A 134 16.88 -12.54 -2.84
C ILE A 134 16.75 -13.34 -4.17
N GLY A 135 17.12 -14.61 -4.14
CA GLY A 135 17.00 -15.49 -5.29
C GLY A 135 15.55 -15.64 -5.80
N GLU A 136 14.58 -15.70 -4.89
CA GLU A 136 13.16 -15.77 -5.27
C GLU A 136 12.66 -14.45 -5.88
N VAL A 137 13.05 -13.31 -5.32
CA VAL A 137 12.69 -12.00 -5.84
C VAL A 137 13.31 -11.77 -7.22
N LEU A 138 14.60 -12.07 -7.39
CA LEU A 138 15.30 -11.95 -8.68
C LEU A 138 14.76 -12.93 -9.74
N ALA A 139 14.19 -14.06 -9.31
CA ALA A 139 13.49 -15.00 -10.21
C ALA A 139 12.07 -14.54 -10.59
N GLY A 140 11.68 -13.31 -10.25
CA GLY A 140 10.36 -12.74 -10.58
C GLY A 140 9.21 -13.31 -9.76
N LYS A 141 9.50 -13.91 -8.59
CA LYS A 141 8.45 -14.41 -7.68
C LYS A 141 7.86 -13.34 -6.78
N TRP A 142 8.41 -12.12 -6.80
CA TRP A 142 7.85 -10.98 -6.12
C TRP A 142 6.82 -10.30 -7.03
N ASP A 143 5.62 -10.16 -6.53
CA ASP A 143 4.50 -9.49 -7.19
C ASP A 143 3.66 -8.80 -6.11
N PHE A 144 3.64 -7.47 -6.13
CA PHE A 144 2.88 -6.67 -5.17
C PHE A 144 1.39 -7.03 -5.16
N SER A 145 0.79 -7.28 -6.31
CA SER A 145 -0.63 -7.62 -6.37
C SER A 145 -0.92 -8.97 -5.72
N ALA A 146 -0.09 -9.98 -5.98
CA ALA A 146 -0.23 -11.29 -5.35
C ALA A 146 0.04 -11.23 -3.83
N GLN A 147 1.00 -10.41 -3.39
CA GLN A 147 1.27 -10.19 -1.97
C GLN A 147 0.10 -9.46 -1.28
N PHE A 148 -0.46 -8.45 -1.93
CA PHE A 148 -1.63 -7.74 -1.43
C PHE A 148 -2.82 -8.68 -1.22
N GLU A 149 -3.17 -9.48 -2.22
CA GLU A 149 -4.30 -10.42 -2.13
C GLU A 149 -4.06 -11.48 -1.05
N ARG A 150 -2.83 -11.97 -0.91
CA ARG A 150 -2.46 -12.94 0.12
C ARG A 150 -2.63 -12.38 1.54
N GLY A 151 -2.18 -11.14 1.76
CA GLY A 151 -2.33 -10.48 3.06
C GLY A 151 -3.78 -10.13 3.38
N LEU A 152 -4.54 -9.64 2.39
CA LEU A 152 -5.98 -9.39 2.53
C LEU A 152 -6.74 -10.67 2.87
N GLU A 153 -6.44 -11.78 2.20
CA GLU A 153 -7.04 -13.09 2.48
C GLU A 153 -6.72 -13.56 3.90
N ALA A 154 -5.49 -13.33 4.38
CA ALA A 154 -5.12 -13.70 5.76
C ALA A 154 -5.93 -12.91 6.80
N ILE A 155 -6.18 -11.61 6.57
CA ILE A 155 -7.03 -10.78 7.42
C ILE A 155 -8.47 -11.32 7.41
N LEU A 156 -9.02 -11.60 6.23
CA LEU A 156 -10.40 -12.06 6.08
C LEU A 156 -10.65 -13.46 6.67
N ARG A 157 -9.65 -14.34 6.64
CA ARG A 157 -9.73 -15.68 7.26
C ARG A 157 -9.62 -15.65 8.77
N GLY A 158 -8.90 -14.68 9.31
CA GLY A 158 -8.73 -14.50 10.76
C GLY A 158 -9.93 -13.86 11.44
N TRP A 159 -10.88 -13.39 10.64
CA TRP A 159 -12.10 -12.72 11.07
C TRP A 159 -13.32 -13.64 10.90
#